data_23357e9117fd884bc57b8708181fe1ec
#
_entry.id   23357e9117fd884bc57b8708181fe1ec
#
_cell.length_a   1.000
_cell.length_b   1.000
_cell.length_c   1.000
_cell.angle_alpha   90.00
_cell.angle_beta   90.00
_cell.angle_gamma   90.00
#
_symmetry.space_group_name_H-M   'P 1'
#
loop_
_entity.id
_entity.type
_entity.pdbx_description
1 polymer ?
#
loop_
_entity_poly.entity_id
_entity_poly.type
_entity_poly.pdbx_seq_one_letter_code
_entity_poly.pdbx_strand_id
1 'polypeptide(L)'
;KEAGGVHLRKDRSLTEFIIAAKFLTKQALSIDAIIRTFNPLWRSKHGFEVRNASDHIMLLTFSDKEEVDKILAAEPWSFDRHIVLLQRYDKKVPIRELVFNQVVIWIQIHDIPAPNMTREVAKDLCGNAGIVDKMIHLSKMVGGSFMRVRVVIDVSLPLCRGRLVSFDEGEERWVSFKYERLPNICYWCRCLNHCDKDCDWWIESDGSLKDEDK
;
A
#
# COMPACT_ATOMS: atom_id res chain seq x y z
N LYS A 1 16.52 -38.05 -30.54
CA LYS A 1 17.39 -36.98 -31.13
C LYS A 1 16.82 -35.66 -30.68
N GLU A 2 17.31 -35.12 -29.58
CA GLU A 2 17.05 -33.77 -29.17
C GLU A 2 17.93 -32.85 -29.99
N ALA A 3 17.32 -32.09 -30.88
CA ALA A 3 18.01 -31.17 -31.78
C ALA A 3 18.23 -29.83 -31.11
N GLY A 4 19.41 -29.29 -31.22
CA GLY A 4 20.05 -28.09 -30.83
C GLY A 4 19.20 -26.95 -30.25
N GLY A 5 19.76 -26.24 -29.27
CA GLY A 5 19.11 -25.12 -28.55
C GLY A 5 18.60 -24.02 -29.48
N VAL A 6 17.35 -23.63 -29.32
CA VAL A 6 16.72 -22.52 -30.03
C VAL A 6 17.07 -21.22 -29.32
N HIS A 7 17.76 -20.31 -29.99
CA HIS A 7 17.97 -18.95 -29.51
C HIS A 7 16.70 -18.12 -29.65
N LEU A 8 16.00 -17.89 -28.55
CA LEU A 8 14.87 -16.96 -28.49
C LEU A 8 15.41 -15.53 -28.55
N ARG A 9 15.10 -14.79 -29.62
CA ARG A 9 15.41 -13.37 -29.72
C ARG A 9 14.32 -12.59 -29.00
N LYS A 10 14.72 -11.67 -28.10
CA LYS A 10 13.83 -10.70 -27.49
C LYS A 10 13.28 -9.77 -28.57
N ASP A 11 11.98 -9.71 -28.72
CA ASP A 11 11.34 -8.74 -29.60
C ASP A 11 11.65 -7.33 -29.09
N ARG A 12 12.29 -6.50 -29.92
CA ARG A 12 12.76 -5.15 -29.57
C ARG A 12 11.71 -4.07 -29.84
N SER A 13 10.50 -4.43 -30.21
CA SER A 13 9.43 -3.50 -30.54
C SER A 13 8.68 -3.09 -29.27
N LEU A 14 8.79 -1.81 -28.90
CA LEU A 14 8.12 -1.10 -27.82
C LEU A 14 8.66 -1.42 -26.42
N THR A 15 9.24 -0.40 -25.80
CA THR A 15 9.62 -0.46 -24.39
C THR A 15 8.35 -0.39 -23.56
N GLU A 16 7.86 -1.54 -23.09
CA GLU A 16 6.71 -1.66 -22.22
C GLU A 16 7.13 -1.50 -20.75
N PHE A 17 6.38 -0.73 -20.00
CA PHE A 17 6.56 -0.57 -18.57
C PHE A 17 5.36 -1.20 -17.86
N ILE A 18 5.61 -2.21 -17.01
CA ILE A 18 4.55 -3.01 -16.43
C ILE A 18 4.49 -2.78 -14.92
N ILE A 19 3.27 -2.61 -14.43
CA ILE A 19 2.93 -2.70 -13.01
C ILE A 19 2.21 -4.03 -12.79
N ALA A 20 2.68 -4.82 -11.83
CA ALA A 20 1.92 -5.92 -11.28
C ALA A 20 1.08 -5.37 -10.12
N ALA A 21 -0.24 -5.54 -10.21
CA ALA A 21 -1.21 -5.05 -9.24
C ALA A 21 -1.94 -6.22 -8.59
N LYS A 22 -1.81 -6.39 -7.27
CA LYS A 22 -2.58 -7.35 -6.48
C LYS A 22 -3.74 -6.63 -5.80
N PHE A 23 -4.95 -7.08 -6.09
CA PHE A 23 -6.17 -6.57 -5.47
C PHE A 23 -6.51 -7.43 -4.25
N LEU A 24 -6.53 -6.82 -3.06
CA LEU A 24 -6.82 -7.53 -1.80
C LEU A 24 -8.33 -7.64 -1.58
N THR A 25 -9.00 -8.36 -2.48
CA THR A 25 -10.44 -8.62 -2.43
C THR A 25 -10.71 -10.09 -2.79
N LYS A 26 -11.79 -10.64 -2.31
CA LYS A 26 -12.31 -11.96 -2.72
C LYS A 26 -13.34 -11.86 -3.86
N GLN A 27 -13.73 -10.63 -4.23
CA GLN A 27 -14.71 -10.41 -5.29
C GLN A 27 -14.10 -10.63 -6.68
N ALA A 28 -14.90 -11.08 -7.62
CA ALA A 28 -14.48 -11.21 -9.01
C ALA A 28 -14.09 -9.84 -9.60
N LEU A 29 -12.94 -9.78 -10.25
CA LEU A 29 -12.44 -8.54 -10.86
C LEU A 29 -12.88 -8.44 -12.32
N SER A 30 -13.41 -7.28 -12.69
CA SER A 30 -13.71 -6.92 -14.08
C SER A 30 -12.62 -6.00 -14.63
N ILE A 31 -12.00 -6.40 -15.74
CA ILE A 31 -10.99 -5.59 -16.45
C ILE A 31 -11.57 -4.23 -16.83
N ASP A 32 -12.78 -4.19 -17.37
CA ASP A 32 -13.44 -2.93 -17.74
C ASP A 32 -13.68 -2.01 -16.56
N ALA A 33 -14.03 -2.57 -15.39
CA ALA A 33 -14.20 -1.79 -14.17
C ALA A 33 -12.86 -1.22 -13.67
N ILE A 34 -11.78 -2.00 -13.76
CA ILE A 34 -10.43 -1.56 -13.41
C ILE A 34 -10.01 -0.39 -14.31
N ILE A 35 -10.15 -0.53 -15.62
CA ILE A 35 -9.80 0.53 -16.59
C ILE A 35 -10.64 1.79 -16.34
N ARG A 36 -11.95 1.67 -16.20
CA ARG A 36 -12.85 2.81 -15.92
C ARG A 36 -12.52 3.53 -14.62
N THR A 37 -12.06 2.81 -13.60
CA THR A 37 -11.70 3.39 -12.31
C THR A 37 -10.36 4.10 -12.37
N PHE A 38 -9.34 3.44 -12.89
CA PHE A 38 -7.97 3.94 -12.77
C PHE A 38 -7.56 4.89 -13.89
N ASN A 39 -8.13 4.79 -15.09
CA ASN A 39 -7.76 5.69 -16.20
C ASN A 39 -7.96 7.18 -15.86
N PRO A 40 -9.12 7.63 -15.32
CA PRO A 40 -9.28 9.02 -14.90
C PRO A 40 -8.47 9.38 -13.66
N LEU A 41 -8.26 8.44 -12.72
CA LEU A 41 -7.48 8.69 -11.50
C LEU A 41 -6.00 8.88 -11.79
N TRP A 42 -5.43 8.08 -12.68
CA TRP A 42 -4.02 8.16 -13.05
C TRP A 42 -3.75 9.18 -14.16
N ARG A 43 -4.82 9.67 -14.83
CA ARG A 43 -4.73 10.63 -15.93
C ARG A 43 -3.75 10.17 -17.00
N SER A 44 -3.81 8.88 -17.34
CA SER A 44 -2.94 8.31 -18.35
C SER A 44 -3.22 8.93 -19.71
N LYS A 45 -2.19 9.43 -20.38
CA LYS A 45 -2.30 10.09 -21.66
C LYS A 45 -2.64 9.13 -22.81
N HIS A 46 -2.09 7.91 -22.70
CA HIS A 46 -2.21 6.88 -23.72
C HIS A 46 -3.06 5.69 -23.27
N GLY A 47 -3.61 5.77 -22.04
CA GLY A 47 -4.25 4.62 -21.41
C GLY A 47 -3.24 3.54 -21.01
N PHE A 48 -3.76 2.39 -20.62
CA PHE A 48 -2.96 1.21 -20.28
C PHE A 48 -3.75 -0.06 -20.60
N GLU A 49 -3.03 -1.11 -20.91
CA GLU A 49 -3.63 -2.43 -21.11
C GLU A 49 -3.67 -3.19 -19.79
N VAL A 50 -4.74 -3.97 -19.59
CA VAL A 50 -4.91 -4.81 -18.40
C VAL A 50 -5.02 -6.26 -18.81
N ARG A 51 -4.22 -7.13 -18.20
CA ARG A 51 -4.30 -8.58 -18.38
C ARG A 51 -4.37 -9.28 -17.03
N ASN A 52 -5.25 -10.25 -16.91
CA ASN A 52 -5.28 -11.15 -15.77
C ASN A 52 -4.05 -12.08 -15.83
N ALA A 53 -3.30 -12.12 -14.74
CA ALA A 53 -2.08 -12.91 -14.67
C ALA A 53 -2.19 -14.12 -13.72
N SER A 54 -2.93 -13.97 -12.64
CA SER A 54 -3.15 -14.99 -11.62
C SER A 54 -4.22 -14.50 -10.66
N ASP A 55 -4.47 -15.23 -9.58
CA ASP A 55 -5.42 -14.96 -8.50
C ASP A 55 -5.35 -13.50 -8.03
N HIS A 56 -6.30 -12.68 -8.50
CA HIS A 56 -6.41 -11.23 -8.22
C HIS A 56 -5.13 -10.41 -8.53
N ILE A 57 -4.24 -10.92 -9.38
CA ILE A 57 -3.07 -10.20 -9.88
C ILE A 57 -3.30 -9.79 -11.33
N MET A 58 -3.28 -8.50 -11.58
CA MET A 58 -3.39 -7.92 -12.92
C MET A 58 -2.05 -7.34 -13.35
N LEU A 59 -1.70 -7.51 -14.62
CA LEU A 59 -0.59 -6.80 -15.25
C LEU A 59 -1.12 -5.60 -16.00
N LEU A 60 -0.62 -4.43 -15.65
CA LEU A 60 -0.98 -3.14 -16.21
C LEU A 60 0.20 -2.67 -17.06
N THR A 61 0.03 -2.62 -18.38
CA THR A 61 1.08 -2.29 -19.34
C THR A 61 0.95 -0.86 -19.82
N PHE A 62 2.00 -0.08 -19.68
CA PHE A 62 2.10 1.33 -20.05
C PHE A 62 3.17 1.53 -21.13
N SER A 63 2.98 2.55 -21.96
CA SER A 63 3.98 2.99 -22.95
C SER A 63 4.98 4.02 -22.37
N ASP A 64 4.65 4.67 -21.26
CA ASP A 64 5.46 5.73 -20.65
C ASP A 64 5.95 5.34 -19.25
N LYS A 65 7.26 5.40 -19.06
CA LYS A 65 7.91 5.15 -17.78
C LYS A 65 7.53 6.17 -16.71
N GLU A 66 7.40 7.45 -17.11
CA GLU A 66 7.08 8.51 -16.16
C GLU A 66 5.67 8.37 -15.57
N GLU A 67 4.73 7.83 -16.35
CA GLU A 67 3.39 7.52 -15.86
C GLU A 67 3.45 6.45 -14.77
N VAL A 68 4.20 5.38 -15.01
CA VAL A 68 4.41 4.31 -14.03
C VAL A 68 5.07 4.84 -12.75
N ASP A 69 6.11 5.67 -12.89
CA ASP A 69 6.81 6.28 -11.75
C ASP A 69 5.86 7.15 -10.92
N LYS A 70 5.01 7.95 -11.56
CA LYS A 70 3.99 8.79 -10.89
C LYS A 70 2.94 7.96 -10.17
N ILE A 71 2.45 6.88 -10.79
CA ILE A 71 1.45 5.99 -10.20
C ILE A 71 2.00 5.34 -8.93
N LEU A 72 3.20 4.77 -8.99
CA LEU A 72 3.85 4.15 -7.83
C LEU A 72 4.20 5.18 -6.74
N ALA A 73 4.57 6.40 -7.12
CA ALA A 73 4.85 7.46 -6.16
C ALA A 73 3.59 7.99 -5.45
N ALA A 74 2.41 7.81 -6.03
CA ALA A 74 1.14 8.35 -5.52
C ALA A 74 0.33 7.36 -4.67
N GLU A 75 0.90 6.20 -4.30
CA GLU A 75 0.27 5.25 -3.38
C GLU A 75 -0.17 5.91 -2.06
N PRO A 76 -1.17 5.35 -1.37
CA PRO A 76 -1.87 4.09 -1.65
C PRO A 76 -3.00 4.24 -2.69
N TRP A 77 -3.29 3.15 -3.39
CA TRP A 77 -4.43 3.04 -4.29
C TRP A 77 -5.46 2.03 -3.74
N SER A 78 -6.71 2.26 -4.05
CA SER A 78 -7.80 1.35 -3.69
C SER A 78 -8.77 1.13 -4.84
N PHE A 79 -9.37 -0.05 -4.89
CA PHE A 79 -10.41 -0.43 -5.81
C PHE A 79 -11.55 -1.06 -5.02
N ASP A 80 -12.76 -0.55 -5.20
CA ASP A 80 -13.95 -1.00 -4.45
C ASP A 80 -13.70 -1.10 -2.93
N ARG A 81 -13.09 -0.06 -2.37
CA ARG A 81 -12.69 0.04 -0.95
C ARG A 81 -11.67 -0.98 -0.46
N HIS A 82 -11.08 -1.78 -1.35
CA HIS A 82 -9.97 -2.69 -1.01
C HIS A 82 -8.66 -2.10 -1.49
N ILE A 83 -7.60 -2.33 -0.73
CA ILE A 83 -6.27 -1.86 -1.10
C ILE A 83 -5.75 -2.59 -2.32
N VAL A 84 -5.03 -1.88 -3.18
CA VAL A 84 -4.35 -2.44 -4.35
C VAL A 84 -2.87 -2.27 -4.15
N LEU A 85 -2.15 -3.37 -4.06
CA LEU A 85 -0.69 -3.38 -3.92
C LEU A 85 -0.06 -3.34 -5.29
N LEU A 86 0.80 -2.37 -5.53
CA LEU A 86 1.44 -2.14 -6.81
C LEU A 86 2.94 -2.39 -6.70
N GLN A 87 3.52 -3.03 -7.69
CA GLN A 87 4.96 -3.11 -7.83
C GLN A 87 5.37 -3.13 -9.31
N ARG A 88 6.55 -2.59 -9.58
CA ARG A 88 7.12 -2.65 -10.92
C ARG A 88 7.44 -4.09 -11.29
N TYR A 89 7.11 -4.47 -12.52
CA TYR A 89 7.34 -5.82 -13.03
C TYR A 89 8.19 -5.81 -14.28
N ASP A 90 9.34 -6.47 -14.25
CA ASP A 90 10.32 -6.50 -15.36
C ASP A 90 10.37 -7.82 -16.14
N LYS A 91 9.40 -8.72 -15.89
CA LYS A 91 9.29 -10.05 -16.52
C LYS A 91 10.45 -11.02 -16.20
N LYS A 92 11.40 -10.66 -15.32
CA LYS A 92 12.52 -11.53 -14.95
C LYS A 92 12.13 -12.62 -13.96
N VAL A 93 11.18 -12.29 -13.08
CA VAL A 93 10.69 -13.17 -12.03
C VAL A 93 9.31 -13.70 -12.41
N PRO A 94 9.02 -14.99 -12.23
CA PRO A 94 7.68 -15.52 -12.42
C PRO A 94 6.66 -14.82 -11.53
N ILE A 95 5.45 -14.55 -12.03
CA ILE A 95 4.40 -13.83 -11.29
C ILE A 95 4.08 -14.50 -9.94
N ARG A 96 4.12 -15.84 -9.89
CA ARG A 96 3.88 -16.61 -8.67
C ARG A 96 4.91 -16.38 -7.55
N GLU A 97 6.06 -15.82 -7.88
CA GLU A 97 7.15 -15.52 -6.94
C GLU A 97 7.12 -14.07 -6.46
N LEU A 98 6.21 -13.24 -7.03
CA LEU A 98 6.04 -11.87 -6.57
C LEU A 98 5.39 -11.85 -5.19
N VAL A 99 6.00 -11.08 -4.27
CA VAL A 99 5.47 -10.89 -2.92
C VAL A 99 4.69 -9.58 -2.87
N PHE A 100 3.42 -9.67 -2.46
CA PHE A 100 2.52 -8.54 -2.31
C PHE A 100 2.07 -8.41 -0.86
N ASN A 101 2.89 -7.81 -0.03
CA ASN A 101 2.60 -7.59 1.39
C ASN A 101 2.87 -6.15 1.84
N GLN A 102 3.35 -5.27 0.97
CA GLN A 102 3.73 -3.91 1.34
C GLN A 102 2.92 -2.88 0.58
N VAL A 103 2.64 -1.77 1.25
CA VAL A 103 2.06 -0.56 0.66
C VAL A 103 2.69 0.68 1.25
N VAL A 104 2.86 1.70 0.44
CA VAL A 104 3.34 3.01 0.89
C VAL A 104 2.16 3.88 1.27
N ILE A 105 2.13 4.37 2.52
CA ILE A 105 1.02 5.19 3.04
C ILE A 105 1.54 6.40 3.80
N TRP A 106 0.75 7.47 3.84
CA TRP A 106 1.03 8.63 4.66
C TRP A 106 0.39 8.45 6.04
N ILE A 107 1.19 8.68 7.10
CA ILE A 107 0.75 8.68 8.49
C ILE A 107 0.85 10.12 9.01
N GLN A 108 -0.23 10.61 9.60
CA GLN A 108 -0.24 11.82 10.38
C GLN A 108 0.00 11.46 11.85
N ILE A 109 0.97 12.09 12.47
CA ILE A 109 1.32 11.90 13.88
C ILE A 109 0.79 13.10 14.64
N HIS A 110 -0.18 12.87 15.52
CA HIS A 110 -0.87 13.88 16.30
C HIS A 110 -0.39 13.88 17.75
N ASP A 111 -0.73 14.94 18.45
CA ASP A 111 -0.52 15.09 19.91
C ASP A 111 0.96 15.16 20.34
N ILE A 112 1.84 15.62 19.43
CA ILE A 112 3.24 15.89 19.71
C ILE A 112 3.42 17.38 20.08
N PRO A 113 4.11 17.69 21.17
CA PRO A 113 4.49 19.08 21.49
C PRO A 113 5.36 19.70 20.40
N ALA A 114 5.13 20.97 20.08
CA ALA A 114 5.82 21.68 19.00
C ALA A 114 7.37 21.59 19.06
N PRO A 115 8.03 21.66 20.23
CA PRO A 115 9.48 21.49 20.32
C PRO A 115 9.99 20.11 19.89
N ASN A 116 9.14 19.08 20.00
CA ASN A 116 9.47 17.70 19.68
C ASN A 116 9.09 17.30 18.24
N MET A 117 8.52 18.22 17.45
CA MET A 117 8.19 17.98 16.04
C MET A 117 9.44 17.98 15.16
N THR A 118 10.30 17.00 15.34
CA THR A 118 11.52 16.82 14.55
C THR A 118 11.44 15.61 13.64
N ARG A 119 12.34 15.55 12.65
CA ARG A 119 12.41 14.42 11.72
C ARG A 119 12.82 13.13 12.43
N GLU A 120 13.71 13.23 13.38
CA GLU A 120 14.23 12.13 14.19
C GLU A 120 13.09 11.53 15.02
N VAL A 121 12.35 12.37 15.74
CA VAL A 121 11.17 11.94 16.53
C VAL A 121 10.12 11.27 15.64
N ALA A 122 9.80 11.86 14.49
CA ALA A 122 8.86 11.27 13.56
C ALA A 122 9.29 9.88 13.07
N LYS A 123 10.59 9.72 12.78
CA LYS A 123 11.17 8.45 12.34
C LYS A 123 11.12 7.40 13.46
N ASP A 124 11.47 7.76 14.67
CA ASP A 124 11.48 6.86 15.81
C ASP A 124 10.05 6.41 16.17
N LEU A 125 9.09 7.33 16.13
CA LEU A 125 7.69 7.03 16.38
C LEU A 125 7.12 6.07 15.33
N CYS A 126 7.38 6.31 14.04
CA CYS A 126 6.87 5.49 12.96
C CYS A 126 7.61 4.16 12.77
N GLY A 127 8.76 3.94 13.40
CA GLY A 127 9.53 2.70 13.27
C GLY A 127 8.75 1.43 13.63
N ASN A 128 7.76 1.53 14.52
CA ASN A 128 6.87 0.40 14.87
C ASN A 128 5.68 0.26 13.89
N ALA A 129 5.37 1.28 13.12
CA ALA A 129 4.30 1.22 12.12
C ALA A 129 4.80 0.64 10.79
N GLY A 130 6.11 0.73 10.52
CA GLY A 130 6.73 0.24 9.31
C GLY A 130 8.07 0.90 9.00
N ILE A 131 8.52 0.79 7.77
CA ILE A 131 9.79 1.37 7.32
C ILE A 131 9.52 2.80 6.83
N VAL A 132 10.13 3.77 7.50
CA VAL A 132 9.99 5.18 7.11
C VAL A 132 10.75 5.45 5.80
N ASP A 133 10.06 6.05 4.82
CA ASP A 133 10.66 6.42 3.54
C ASP A 133 11.74 7.47 3.74
N LYS A 134 12.95 7.20 3.19
CA LYS A 134 14.13 8.08 3.33
C LYS A 134 13.96 9.43 2.60
N MET A 135 13.05 9.51 1.64
CA MET A 135 12.81 10.67 0.76
C MET A 135 11.87 11.72 1.36
N ILE A 136 11.75 11.80 2.69
CA ILE A 136 10.86 12.75 3.34
C ILE A 136 11.45 14.16 3.32
N HIS A 137 10.84 15.04 2.53
CA HIS A 137 11.11 16.47 2.62
C HIS A 137 10.36 17.09 3.81
N LEU A 138 11.11 17.68 4.76
CA LEU A 138 10.56 18.35 5.96
C LEU A 138 9.46 19.38 5.65
N SER A 139 9.53 20.05 4.50
CA SER A 139 8.52 21.02 4.06
C SER A 139 7.12 20.43 3.83
N LYS A 140 7.01 19.11 3.66
CA LYS A 140 5.73 18.39 3.55
C LYS A 140 5.25 17.80 4.88
N MET A 141 6.04 17.90 5.94
CA MET A 141 5.73 17.32 7.25
C MET A 141 4.93 18.27 8.17
N VAL A 142 4.87 19.56 7.85
CA VAL A 142 4.26 20.55 8.75
C VAL A 142 2.86 20.90 8.24
N GLY A 143 1.88 20.15 8.69
CA GLY A 143 0.45 20.47 8.54
C GLY A 143 -0.10 21.20 9.77
N GLY A 144 0.62 22.15 10.34
CA GLY A 144 0.20 22.97 11.48
C GLY A 144 0.17 22.23 12.81
N SER A 145 -0.73 21.26 13.03
CA SER A 145 -0.92 20.57 14.32
C SER A 145 -0.45 19.11 14.34
N PHE A 146 0.14 18.61 13.27
CA PHE A 146 0.61 17.23 13.18
C PHE A 146 1.82 17.12 12.26
N MET A 147 2.61 16.06 12.44
CA MET A 147 3.66 15.68 11.50
C MET A 147 3.12 14.67 10.50
N ARG A 148 3.59 14.73 9.26
CA ARG A 148 3.18 13.85 8.18
C ARG A 148 4.37 13.04 7.67
N VAL A 149 4.28 11.73 7.75
CA VAL A 149 5.36 10.79 7.44
C VAL A 149 4.92 9.78 6.42
N ARG A 150 5.76 9.47 5.45
CA ARG A 150 5.52 8.41 4.48
C ARG A 150 6.17 7.12 4.97
N VAL A 151 5.40 6.04 5.06
CA VAL A 151 5.81 4.78 5.66
C VAL A 151 5.43 3.62 4.75
N VAL A 152 6.33 2.66 4.58
CA VAL A 152 6.04 1.37 3.95
C VAL A 152 5.54 0.44 5.05
N ILE A 153 4.28 0.03 4.98
CA ILE A 153 3.66 -0.87 5.95
C ILE A 153 3.42 -2.25 5.37
N ASP A 154 3.45 -3.27 6.22
CA ASP A 154 3.02 -4.63 5.87
C ASP A 154 1.51 -4.75 6.10
N VAL A 155 0.77 -5.06 5.04
CA VAL A 155 -0.70 -5.13 5.07
C VAL A 155 -1.25 -6.33 5.82
N SER A 156 -0.40 -7.33 6.10
CA SER A 156 -0.76 -8.53 6.88
C SER A 156 -0.63 -8.33 8.38
N LEU A 157 -0.03 -7.22 8.81
CA LEU A 157 0.13 -6.87 10.21
C LEU A 157 -0.93 -5.85 10.66
N PRO A 158 -1.34 -5.91 11.93
CA PRO A 158 -2.25 -4.91 12.50
C PRO A 158 -1.66 -3.51 12.43
N LEU A 159 -2.48 -2.53 12.04
CA LEU A 159 -2.06 -1.13 12.01
C LEU A 159 -1.78 -0.59 13.42
N CYS A 160 -0.63 0.04 13.58
CA CYS A 160 -0.26 0.74 14.81
C CYS A 160 -1.09 2.02 14.96
N ARG A 161 -1.90 2.14 16.02
CA ARG A 161 -2.79 3.30 16.25
C ARG A 161 -2.09 4.50 16.87
N GLY A 162 -0.93 4.30 17.45
CA GLY A 162 -0.17 5.30 18.20
C GLY A 162 0.79 4.68 19.19
N ARG A 163 1.42 5.51 20.00
CA ARG A 163 2.39 5.07 21.01
C ARG A 163 2.25 5.92 22.27
N LEU A 164 2.50 5.31 23.41
CA LEU A 164 2.80 6.03 24.63
C LEU A 164 4.23 6.56 24.55
N VAL A 165 4.42 7.84 24.79
CA VAL A 165 5.72 8.53 24.68
C VAL A 165 5.98 9.28 25.98
N SER A 166 7.15 9.10 26.56
CA SER A 166 7.62 9.86 27.72
C SER A 166 8.40 11.09 27.26
N PHE A 167 8.04 12.25 27.77
CA PHE A 167 8.71 13.55 27.53
C PHE A 167 9.63 13.91 28.69
N ASP A 168 10.50 14.90 28.48
CA ASP A 168 11.64 15.24 29.39
C ASP A 168 11.27 15.49 30.85
N GLU A 169 10.06 15.83 31.18
CA GLU A 169 9.58 16.05 32.56
C GLU A 169 8.94 14.80 33.20
N GLY A 170 9.08 13.63 32.57
CA GLY A 170 8.46 12.38 33.03
C GLY A 170 6.95 12.33 32.74
N GLU A 171 6.44 13.24 31.93
CA GLU A 171 5.07 13.22 31.48
C GLU A 171 4.90 12.21 30.36
N GLU A 172 3.97 11.28 30.52
CA GLU A 172 3.61 10.31 29.49
C GLU A 172 2.36 10.75 28.75
N ARG A 173 2.41 10.75 27.43
CA ARG A 173 1.25 11.06 26.58
C ARG A 173 1.10 10.04 25.47
N TRP A 174 -0.15 9.79 25.09
CA TRP A 174 -0.47 9.02 23.90
C TRP A 174 -0.30 9.88 22.66
N VAL A 175 0.56 9.44 21.74
CA VAL A 175 0.75 10.02 20.41
C VAL A 175 -0.05 9.18 19.43
N SER A 176 -1.01 9.78 18.75
CA SER A 176 -1.94 9.08 17.87
C SER A 176 -1.52 9.12 16.40
N PHE A 177 -1.76 8.02 15.69
CA PHE A 177 -1.49 7.87 14.26
C PHE A 177 -2.80 7.85 13.47
N LYS A 178 -2.88 8.69 12.41
CA LYS A 178 -3.97 8.67 11.45
C LYS A 178 -3.40 8.38 10.06
N TYR A 179 -3.94 7.36 9.43
CA TYR A 179 -3.52 6.92 8.11
C TYR A 179 -4.33 7.62 7.03
N GLU A 180 -3.64 8.24 6.06
CA GLU A 180 -4.31 8.95 4.97
C GLU A 180 -4.74 7.98 3.87
N ARG A 181 -5.93 8.23 3.30
CA ARG A 181 -6.49 7.47 2.19
C ARG A 181 -6.57 5.95 2.50
N LEU A 182 -6.77 5.63 3.77
CA LEU A 182 -6.94 4.25 4.22
C LEU A 182 -8.24 3.70 3.62
N PRO A 183 -8.19 2.58 2.86
CA PRO A 183 -9.39 1.88 2.44
C PRO A 183 -10.04 1.16 3.64
N ASN A 184 -10.92 0.21 3.39
CA ASN A 184 -11.45 -0.63 4.46
C ASN A 184 -10.31 -1.29 5.25
N ILE A 185 -10.44 -1.25 6.56
CA ILE A 185 -9.62 -1.97 7.52
C ILE A 185 -10.51 -3.01 8.19
N CYS A 186 -9.99 -4.17 8.48
CA CYS A 186 -10.67 -5.11 9.35
C CYS A 186 -10.70 -4.54 10.77
N TYR A 187 -11.91 -4.28 11.30
CA TYR A 187 -12.07 -3.70 12.64
C TYR A 187 -11.72 -4.69 13.76
N TRP A 188 -11.74 -5.99 13.48
CA TRP A 188 -11.39 -7.03 14.45
C TRP A 188 -9.88 -7.15 14.67
N CYS A 189 -9.13 -7.43 13.60
CA CYS A 189 -7.68 -7.65 13.68
C CYS A 189 -6.84 -6.45 13.24
N ARG A 190 -7.48 -5.40 12.66
CA ARG A 190 -6.83 -4.17 12.16
C ARG A 190 -5.86 -4.36 11.00
N CYS A 191 -5.97 -5.47 10.28
CA CYS A 191 -5.22 -5.71 9.05
C CYS A 191 -5.95 -5.14 7.83
N LEU A 192 -5.19 -4.93 6.73
CA LEU A 192 -5.71 -4.37 5.48
C LEU A 192 -5.95 -5.43 4.39
N ASN A 193 -5.56 -6.66 4.64
CA ASN A 193 -5.54 -7.74 3.65
C ASN A 193 -6.89 -8.47 3.49
N HIS A 194 -7.88 -8.16 4.33
CA HIS A 194 -9.23 -8.74 4.28
C HIS A 194 -10.28 -7.78 4.87
N CYS A 195 -11.55 -8.10 4.69
CA CYS A 195 -12.65 -7.37 5.33
C CYS A 195 -13.12 -8.08 6.61
N ASP A 196 -13.95 -7.40 7.42
CA ASP A 196 -14.45 -7.90 8.71
C ASP A 196 -15.05 -9.30 8.63
N LYS A 197 -15.82 -9.58 7.57
CA LYS A 197 -16.50 -10.87 7.36
C LYS A 197 -15.56 -12.03 7.07
N ASP A 198 -14.36 -11.72 6.60
CA ASP A 198 -13.32 -12.69 6.22
C ASP A 198 -12.23 -12.81 7.29
N CYS A 199 -12.42 -12.17 8.45
CA CYS A 199 -11.47 -12.19 9.55
C CYS A 199 -11.54 -13.52 10.30
N ASP A 200 -10.41 -14.19 10.46
CA ASP A 200 -10.34 -15.45 11.18
C ASP A 200 -10.80 -15.28 12.64
N TRP A 201 -10.45 -14.19 13.30
CA TRP A 201 -10.93 -13.87 14.66
C TRP A 201 -12.46 -13.78 14.72
N TRP A 202 -13.08 -13.14 13.72
CA TRP A 202 -14.54 -13.07 13.66
C TRP A 202 -15.16 -14.45 13.42
N ILE A 203 -14.60 -15.21 12.47
CA ILE A 203 -15.10 -16.53 12.11
C ILE A 203 -14.96 -17.51 13.28
N GLU A 204 -13.82 -17.54 13.96
CA GLU A 204 -13.55 -18.40 15.10
C GLU A 204 -14.35 -18.02 16.35
N SER A 205 -14.77 -16.75 16.46
CA SER A 205 -15.57 -16.27 17.59
C SER A 205 -17.02 -16.76 17.56
N ASP A 206 -17.48 -17.32 16.45
CA ASP A 206 -18.87 -17.76 16.22
C ASP A 206 -19.92 -16.69 16.64
N GLY A 207 -19.59 -15.41 16.34
CA GLY A 207 -20.43 -14.25 16.65
C GLY A 207 -20.42 -13.81 18.12
N SER A 208 -19.49 -14.29 18.94
CA SER A 208 -19.35 -13.89 20.35
C SER A 208 -18.69 -12.51 20.52
N LEU A 209 -17.93 -12.03 19.50
CA LEU A 209 -17.31 -10.70 19.51
C LEU A 209 -18.39 -9.62 19.41
N LYS A 210 -18.23 -8.57 20.22
CA LYS A 210 -19.14 -7.41 20.25
C LYS A 210 -18.49 -6.19 19.62
N ASP A 211 -19.29 -5.18 19.30
CA ASP A 211 -18.76 -3.90 18.77
C ASP A 211 -17.76 -3.20 19.71
N GLU A 212 -17.77 -3.53 21.00
CA GLU A 212 -16.81 -3.05 21.99
C GLU A 212 -15.40 -3.64 21.81
N ASP A 213 -15.27 -4.76 21.08
CA ASP A 213 -14.01 -5.46 20.82
C ASP A 213 -13.28 -4.94 19.54
N LYS A 214 -13.87 -3.95 18.83
CA LYS A 214 -13.33 -3.36 17.59
C LYS A 214 -12.25 -2.30 17.79
#